data_8cbdd87e66b586b1bc411b49166775a4
#
_entry.id   8cbdd87e66b586b1bc411b49166775a4
#
_cell.length_a   1.000
_cell.length_b   1.000
_cell.length_c   1.000
_cell.angle_alpha   90.00
_cell.angle_beta   90.00
_cell.angle_gamma   90.00
#
_symmetry.space_group_name_H-M   'P 1'
#
loop_
_entity.id
_entity.type
_entity.pdbx_description
1 polymer ?
#
loop_
_entity_poly.entity_id
_entity_poly.type
_entity_poly.pdbx_seq_one_letter_code
_entity_poly.pdbx_strand_id
1 'polypeptide(L)'
;MAANNIPRTVYWLGNKLYLNITNQCSNNCWFCFRNFKKGVGDFHLILTQEPSINEITIELHQALNLRSWNEAVFCGFGEPTTRLDVLLTVTRWLRTHLPTVPIRLDTNGHGYALNKGREVAKELKVAGITKSSVSLNGDNQETYNENCRPKISEAYAAALEFIKKAKVEFEVEITAVRLPEVDIRKVNAVADKLGVPFRARDYIPCFW
;
A
#
# COMPACT_ATOMS: atom_id res chain seq x y z
N MET A 1 16.27 11.07 23.62
CA MET A 1 16.92 10.99 22.29
C MET A 1 16.00 11.67 21.31
N ALA A 2 16.44 12.70 20.61
CA ALA A 2 15.60 13.44 19.65
C ALA A 2 15.14 12.45 18.56
N ALA A 3 13.82 12.27 18.44
CA ALA A 3 13.25 11.52 17.34
C ALA A 3 13.79 12.10 16.04
N ASN A 4 14.34 11.25 15.19
CA ASN A 4 14.90 11.63 13.90
C ASN A 4 13.79 12.27 13.07
N ASN A 5 13.73 13.60 13.02
CA ASN A 5 12.76 14.36 12.23
C ASN A 5 13.01 14.28 10.71
N ILE A 6 13.96 13.45 10.29
CA ILE A 6 14.28 13.25 8.87
C ILE A 6 13.24 12.28 8.29
N PRO A 7 12.49 12.70 7.26
CA PRO A 7 11.56 11.81 6.58
C PRO A 7 12.26 10.59 6.01
N ARG A 8 11.62 9.44 6.13
CA ARG A 8 12.18 8.16 5.66
C ARG A 8 11.37 7.61 4.50
N THR A 9 12.07 7.28 3.44
CA THR A 9 11.53 6.51 2.32
C THR A 9 11.55 5.03 2.64
N VAL A 10 12.60 4.56 3.32
CA VAL A 10 12.76 3.17 3.74
C VAL A 10 12.71 3.08 5.26
N TYR A 11 11.85 2.22 5.77
CA TYR A 11 11.69 1.97 7.20
C TYR A 11 11.41 0.49 7.46
N TRP A 12 11.32 0.07 8.73
CA TRP A 12 11.08 -1.33 9.07
C TRP A 12 10.29 -1.50 10.35
N LEU A 13 9.54 -2.60 10.40
CA LEU A 13 8.86 -3.08 11.60
C LEU A 13 9.21 -4.56 11.75
N GLY A 14 9.92 -4.90 12.82
CA GLY A 14 10.53 -6.23 12.95
C GLY A 14 11.48 -6.54 11.78
N ASN A 15 11.28 -7.68 11.13
CA ASN A 15 12.06 -8.11 9.98
C ASN A 15 11.36 -7.87 8.63
N LYS A 16 10.43 -6.91 8.58
CA LYS A 16 9.78 -6.47 7.34
C LYS A 16 10.27 -5.10 6.95
N LEU A 17 10.71 -4.99 5.69
CA LEU A 17 11.18 -3.76 5.08
C LEU A 17 10.03 -3.05 4.40
N TYR A 18 9.83 -1.77 4.69
CA TYR A 18 8.74 -0.96 4.14
C TYR A 18 9.27 0.18 3.29
N LEU A 19 8.55 0.50 2.22
CA LEU A 19 8.89 1.56 1.27
C LEU A 19 7.75 2.57 1.18
N ASN A 20 8.04 3.80 1.61
CA ASN A 20 7.16 4.96 1.54
C ASN A 20 7.62 5.84 0.38
N ILE A 21 7.13 5.56 -0.82
CA ILE A 21 7.63 6.17 -2.06
C ILE A 21 6.88 7.45 -2.47
N THR A 22 5.81 7.81 -1.76
CA THR A 22 4.99 8.98 -2.09
C THR A 22 4.10 9.40 -0.93
N ASN A 23 3.78 10.70 -0.86
CA ASN A 23 2.69 11.22 -0.02
C ASN A 23 1.36 11.33 -0.80
N GLN A 24 1.38 11.17 -2.12
CA GLN A 24 0.18 11.33 -2.96
C GLN A 24 -0.73 10.12 -2.80
N CYS A 25 -2.03 10.39 -2.66
CA CYS A 25 -3.05 9.35 -2.56
C CYS A 25 -4.32 9.80 -3.28
N SER A 26 -4.92 8.88 -4.02
CA SER A 26 -6.21 9.08 -4.68
C SER A 26 -7.40 9.03 -3.71
N ASN A 27 -7.18 8.61 -2.46
CA ASN A 27 -8.14 8.70 -1.36
C ASN A 27 -7.76 9.81 -0.37
N ASN A 28 -8.77 10.27 0.39
CA ASN A 28 -8.61 11.16 1.54
C ASN A 28 -9.39 10.61 2.76
N CYS A 29 -9.09 9.36 3.11
CA CYS A 29 -9.77 8.64 4.19
C CYS A 29 -9.74 9.43 5.49
N TRP A 30 -10.89 9.60 6.15
CA TRP A 30 -10.96 10.32 7.43
C TRP A 30 -10.18 9.61 8.53
N PHE A 31 -10.13 8.28 8.49
CA PHE A 31 -9.43 7.42 9.45
C PHE A 31 -7.95 7.19 9.10
N CYS A 32 -7.41 7.85 8.08
CA CYS A 32 -6.04 7.63 7.63
C CYS A 32 -5.04 8.00 8.73
N PHE A 33 -4.15 7.08 9.05
CA PHE A 33 -3.13 7.23 10.08
C PHE A 33 -2.28 8.52 9.93
N ARG A 34 -2.00 8.91 8.70
CA ARG A 34 -1.25 10.14 8.38
C ARG A 34 -1.91 11.43 8.89
N ASN A 35 -3.23 11.41 9.13
CA ASN A 35 -3.95 12.59 9.64
C ASN A 35 -3.65 12.85 11.12
N PHE A 36 -3.09 11.86 11.82
CA PHE A 36 -2.94 11.85 13.26
C PHE A 36 -1.49 11.66 13.72
N LYS A 37 -0.67 10.99 12.91
CA LYS A 37 0.73 10.67 13.24
C LYS A 37 1.65 11.05 12.10
N LYS A 38 2.85 11.49 12.43
CA LYS A 38 3.89 11.82 11.43
C LYS A 38 4.64 10.58 10.92
N GLY A 39 4.42 9.41 11.54
CA GLY A 39 5.14 8.19 11.19
C GLY A 39 4.73 7.00 12.03
N VAL A 40 5.51 5.93 11.93
CA VAL A 40 5.28 4.65 12.61
C VAL A 40 6.52 4.29 13.41
N GLY A 41 6.36 3.94 14.69
CA GLY A 41 7.50 3.74 15.60
C GLY A 41 8.36 5.01 15.65
N ASP A 42 9.66 4.85 15.47
CA ASP A 42 10.63 5.96 15.46
C ASP A 42 10.83 6.59 14.07
N PHE A 43 10.05 6.16 13.05
CA PHE A 43 10.22 6.60 11.67
C PHE A 43 9.25 7.71 11.32
N HIS A 44 9.78 8.85 10.84
CA HIS A 44 9.00 9.94 10.28
C HIS A 44 8.70 9.64 8.81
N LEU A 45 7.42 9.64 8.39
CA LEU A 45 7.01 9.20 7.05
C LEU A 45 6.41 10.32 6.18
N ILE A 46 6.26 11.55 6.68
CA ILE A 46 5.81 12.68 5.86
C ILE A 46 7.01 13.14 5.02
N LEU A 47 7.04 12.76 3.77
CA LEU A 47 8.09 13.15 2.82
C LEU A 47 8.00 14.66 2.54
N THR A 48 9.13 15.33 2.47
CA THR A 48 9.22 16.75 2.10
C THR A 48 9.11 16.95 0.59
N GLN A 49 9.50 15.94 -0.17
CA GLN A 49 9.39 15.88 -1.64
C GLN A 49 9.23 14.43 -2.07
N GLU A 50 8.80 14.21 -3.30
CA GLU A 50 8.74 12.87 -3.89
C GLU A 50 10.17 12.35 -4.12
N PRO A 51 10.57 11.24 -3.50
CA PRO A 51 11.94 10.73 -3.60
C PRO A 51 12.24 10.23 -5.02
N SER A 52 13.43 10.51 -5.52
CA SER A 52 13.95 9.90 -6.74
C SER A 52 14.25 8.42 -6.54
N ILE A 53 14.35 7.66 -7.64
CA ILE A 53 14.75 6.25 -7.60
C ILE A 53 16.12 6.11 -6.93
N ASN A 54 17.05 7.02 -7.19
CA ASN A 54 18.39 7.00 -6.60
C ASN A 54 18.35 7.17 -5.08
N GLU A 55 17.57 8.12 -4.56
CA GLU A 55 17.40 8.31 -3.11
C GLU A 55 16.80 7.06 -2.45
N ILE A 56 15.77 6.46 -3.08
CA ILE A 56 15.15 5.21 -2.59
C ILE A 56 16.20 4.09 -2.54
N THR A 57 16.97 3.89 -3.60
CA THR A 57 17.94 2.78 -3.67
C THR A 57 19.13 2.97 -2.75
N ILE A 58 19.55 4.21 -2.48
CA ILE A 58 20.58 4.50 -1.45
C ILE A 58 20.08 4.09 -0.07
N GLU A 59 18.86 4.48 0.33
CA GLU A 59 18.30 4.06 1.62
C GLU A 59 18.09 2.54 1.69
N LEU A 60 17.69 1.90 0.58
CA LEU A 60 17.58 0.45 0.49
C LEU A 60 18.93 -0.25 0.70
N HIS A 61 19.99 0.19 0.03
CA HIS A 61 21.33 -0.36 0.25
C HIS A 61 21.76 -0.29 1.72
N GLN A 62 21.50 0.83 2.38
CA GLN A 62 21.78 0.96 3.82
C GLN A 62 20.95 -0.03 4.64
N ALA A 63 19.64 -0.16 4.35
CA ALA A 63 18.76 -1.05 5.08
C ALA A 63 19.12 -2.53 4.89
N LEU A 64 19.52 -2.95 3.68
CA LEU A 64 19.86 -4.34 3.39
C LEU A 64 21.06 -4.85 4.21
N ASN A 65 21.97 -3.97 4.57
CA ASN A 65 23.14 -4.30 5.39
C ASN A 65 22.84 -4.43 6.91
N LEU A 66 21.63 -4.05 7.35
CA LEU A 66 21.30 -4.05 8.78
C LEU A 66 20.90 -5.44 9.31
N ARG A 67 20.15 -6.22 8.50
CA ARG A 67 19.60 -7.53 8.91
C ARG A 67 19.04 -8.30 7.72
N SER A 68 18.64 -9.56 7.95
CA SER A 68 17.84 -10.33 6.97
C SER A 68 16.39 -9.91 6.99
N TRP A 69 15.76 -9.88 5.81
CA TRP A 69 14.38 -9.44 5.62
C TRP A 69 13.48 -10.61 5.21
N ASN A 70 12.29 -10.69 5.83
CA ASN A 70 11.30 -11.72 5.55
C ASN A 70 10.28 -11.28 4.51
N GLU A 71 10.12 -9.98 4.30
CA GLU A 71 9.18 -9.38 3.36
C GLU A 71 9.62 -7.95 3.05
N ALA A 72 9.46 -7.50 1.81
CA ALA A 72 9.52 -6.09 1.41
C ALA A 72 8.11 -5.60 1.06
N VAL A 73 7.71 -4.42 1.53
CA VAL A 73 6.33 -3.93 1.42
C VAL A 73 6.32 -2.50 0.90
N PHE A 74 5.70 -2.27 -0.24
CA PHE A 74 5.36 -0.91 -0.64
C PHE A 74 4.14 -0.44 0.18
N CYS A 75 4.40 0.34 1.19
CA CYS A 75 3.40 0.91 2.09
C CYS A 75 3.95 2.18 2.73
N GLY A 76 3.13 3.21 2.79
CA GLY A 76 3.50 4.50 3.39
C GLY A 76 2.29 5.41 3.57
N PHE A 77 2.51 6.71 3.48
CA PHE A 77 1.45 7.70 3.65
C PHE A 77 0.70 8.05 2.35
N GLY A 78 1.13 7.52 1.21
CA GLY A 78 0.49 7.65 -0.07
C GLY A 78 0.03 6.33 -0.68
N GLU A 79 -0.47 6.42 -1.90
CA GLU A 79 -0.82 5.27 -2.73
C GLU A 79 0.32 4.98 -3.70
N PRO A 80 1.03 3.84 -3.58
CA PRO A 80 2.22 3.56 -4.38
C PRO A 80 1.96 3.57 -5.90
N THR A 81 0.77 3.19 -6.35
CA THR A 81 0.43 3.13 -7.78
C THR A 81 0.26 4.51 -8.44
N THR A 82 0.27 5.61 -7.68
CA THR A 82 0.37 6.97 -8.23
C THR A 82 1.73 7.21 -8.88
N ARG A 83 2.74 6.41 -8.50
CA ARG A 83 4.10 6.45 -9.05
C ARG A 83 4.50 5.10 -9.62
N LEU A 84 3.67 4.56 -10.52
CA LEU A 84 3.80 3.19 -11.01
C LEU A 84 5.21 2.90 -11.57
N ASP A 85 5.80 3.81 -12.34
CA ASP A 85 7.12 3.57 -12.94
C ASP A 85 8.24 3.50 -11.89
N VAL A 86 8.16 4.31 -10.83
CA VAL A 86 9.08 4.23 -9.68
C VAL A 86 8.86 2.92 -8.94
N LEU A 87 7.61 2.56 -8.65
CA LEU A 87 7.24 1.29 -8.01
C LEU A 87 7.83 0.09 -8.79
N LEU A 88 7.63 0.03 -10.10
CA LEU A 88 8.14 -1.05 -10.95
C LEU A 88 9.67 -1.10 -10.97
N THR A 89 10.33 0.05 -11.09
CA THR A 89 11.80 0.11 -11.14
C THR A 89 12.41 -0.30 -9.81
N VAL A 90 11.89 0.19 -8.69
CA VAL A 90 12.36 -0.19 -7.35
C VAL A 90 12.06 -1.66 -7.05
N THR A 91 10.93 -2.19 -7.53
CA THR A 91 10.62 -3.63 -7.39
C THR A 91 11.64 -4.50 -8.11
N ARG A 92 12.04 -4.17 -9.35
CA ARG A 92 13.09 -4.90 -10.08
C ARG A 92 14.43 -4.81 -9.36
N TRP A 93 14.78 -3.64 -8.84
CA TRP A 93 15.96 -3.46 -8.03
C TRP A 93 15.95 -4.35 -6.78
N LEU A 94 14.83 -4.37 -6.04
CA LEU A 94 14.65 -5.26 -4.89
C LEU A 94 14.80 -6.73 -5.30
N ARG A 95 14.24 -7.14 -6.42
CA ARG A 95 14.31 -8.52 -6.90
C ARG A 95 15.74 -8.96 -7.22
N THR A 96 16.60 -8.05 -7.70
CA THR A 96 18.03 -8.32 -7.90
C THR A 96 18.77 -8.54 -6.59
N HIS A 97 18.42 -7.82 -5.51
CA HIS A 97 19.13 -7.87 -4.23
C HIS A 97 18.48 -8.84 -3.22
N LEU A 98 17.20 -9.11 -3.36
CA LEU A 98 16.40 -9.99 -2.51
C LEU A 98 15.61 -10.99 -3.40
N PRO A 99 16.29 -11.94 -4.08
CA PRO A 99 15.67 -12.74 -5.12
C PRO A 99 14.53 -13.65 -4.63
N THR A 100 14.55 -14.08 -3.38
CA THR A 100 13.57 -15.00 -2.79
C THR A 100 12.59 -14.35 -1.81
N VAL A 101 12.86 -13.12 -1.38
CA VAL A 101 12.02 -12.43 -0.40
C VAL A 101 10.69 -12.00 -1.05
N PRO A 102 9.54 -12.31 -0.45
CA PRO A 102 8.24 -11.82 -0.94
C PRO A 102 8.20 -10.29 -1.01
N ILE A 103 7.69 -9.76 -2.13
CA ILE A 103 7.46 -8.32 -2.29
C ILE A 103 5.95 -8.07 -2.34
N ARG A 104 5.44 -7.30 -1.38
CA ARG A 104 4.03 -7.00 -1.25
C ARG A 104 3.73 -5.53 -1.59
N LEU A 105 2.58 -5.32 -2.21
CA LEU A 105 2.00 -4.01 -2.46
C LEU A 105 0.78 -3.81 -1.56
N ASP A 106 0.82 -2.82 -0.66
CA ASP A 106 -0.35 -2.32 0.04
C ASP A 106 -0.93 -1.15 -0.78
N THR A 107 -2.19 -1.28 -1.21
CA THR A 107 -2.81 -0.34 -2.15
C THR A 107 -4.29 -0.11 -1.84
N ASN A 108 -4.83 1.00 -2.31
CA ASN A 108 -6.27 1.24 -2.34
C ASN A 108 -6.96 0.62 -3.57
N GLY A 109 -6.20 0.02 -4.48
CA GLY A 109 -6.73 -0.65 -5.66
C GLY A 109 -7.03 0.26 -6.86
N HIS A 110 -6.64 1.52 -6.84
CA HIS A 110 -6.95 2.44 -7.94
C HIS A 110 -5.93 2.40 -9.09
N GLY A 111 -5.05 1.41 -9.11
CA GLY A 111 -3.95 1.33 -10.06
C GLY A 111 -4.34 1.50 -11.52
N TYR A 112 -5.43 0.86 -11.98
CA TYR A 112 -5.91 0.98 -13.37
C TYR A 112 -6.53 2.35 -13.67
N ALA A 113 -7.27 2.93 -12.73
CA ALA A 113 -7.86 4.25 -12.90
C ALA A 113 -6.80 5.36 -12.96
N LEU A 114 -5.70 5.19 -12.22
CA LEU A 114 -4.59 6.13 -12.18
C LEU A 114 -3.62 5.98 -13.37
N ASN A 115 -3.54 4.79 -13.96
CA ASN A 115 -2.58 4.46 -15.04
C ASN A 115 -3.34 3.90 -16.25
N LYS A 116 -4.18 4.76 -16.84
CA LYS A 116 -5.04 4.39 -17.98
C LYS A 116 -4.23 3.84 -19.14
N GLY A 117 -4.74 2.76 -19.75
CA GLY A 117 -4.11 2.09 -20.90
C GLY A 117 -2.95 1.15 -20.54
N ARG A 118 -2.65 0.97 -19.24
CA ARG A 118 -1.59 0.05 -18.77
C ARG A 118 -2.16 -1.25 -18.21
N GLU A 119 -1.42 -2.33 -18.37
CA GLU A 119 -1.74 -3.63 -17.78
C GLU A 119 -1.09 -3.76 -16.37
N VAL A 120 -1.55 -2.92 -15.45
CA VAL A 120 -0.92 -2.68 -14.13
C VAL A 120 -0.58 -3.98 -13.39
N ALA A 121 -1.51 -4.94 -13.28
CA ALA A 121 -1.27 -6.18 -12.56
C ALA A 121 -0.17 -7.02 -13.20
N LYS A 122 -0.17 -7.13 -14.53
CA LYS A 122 0.89 -7.84 -15.27
C LYS A 122 2.25 -7.17 -15.11
N GLU A 123 2.28 -5.84 -15.22
CA GLU A 123 3.52 -5.08 -15.02
C GLU A 123 4.08 -5.25 -13.61
N LEU A 124 3.23 -5.23 -12.59
CA LEU A 124 3.60 -5.51 -11.20
C LEU A 124 4.16 -6.93 -11.04
N LYS A 125 3.51 -7.94 -11.64
CA LYS A 125 3.98 -9.33 -11.65
C LYS A 125 5.35 -9.45 -12.30
N VAL A 126 5.50 -8.91 -13.50
CA VAL A 126 6.77 -8.95 -14.26
C VAL A 126 7.90 -8.25 -13.51
N ALA A 127 7.60 -7.15 -12.82
CA ALA A 127 8.57 -6.46 -11.97
C ALA A 127 9.00 -7.29 -10.75
N GLY A 128 8.12 -8.19 -10.26
CA GLY A 128 8.43 -9.09 -9.15
C GLY A 128 7.53 -8.95 -7.91
N ILE A 129 6.41 -8.24 -7.99
CA ILE A 129 5.38 -8.26 -6.93
C ILE A 129 4.83 -9.69 -6.82
N THR A 130 4.75 -10.20 -5.60
CA THR A 130 4.24 -11.54 -5.29
C THR A 130 2.91 -11.53 -4.54
N LYS A 131 2.62 -10.42 -3.86
CA LYS A 131 1.41 -10.25 -3.03
C LYS A 131 0.87 -8.86 -3.11
N SER A 132 -0.44 -8.70 -2.89
CA SER A 132 -1.07 -7.40 -2.67
C SER A 132 -2.09 -7.47 -1.55
N SER A 133 -2.08 -6.44 -0.68
CA SER A 133 -3.15 -6.18 0.29
C SER A 133 -3.95 -4.98 -0.18
N VAL A 134 -5.18 -5.21 -0.62
CA VAL A 134 -6.06 -4.15 -1.14
C VAL A 134 -6.97 -3.64 -0.02
N SER A 135 -6.89 -2.35 0.27
CA SER A 135 -7.70 -1.70 1.29
C SER A 135 -9.10 -1.37 0.75
N LEU A 136 -10.10 -2.18 1.10
CA LEU A 136 -11.50 -2.02 0.71
C LEU A 136 -12.34 -1.69 1.95
N ASN A 137 -12.45 -0.39 2.29
CA ASN A 137 -13.12 0.06 3.52
C ASN A 137 -14.59 0.45 3.29
N GLY A 138 -15.32 -0.44 2.65
CA GLY A 138 -16.75 -0.39 2.35
C GLY A 138 -17.17 -1.63 1.57
N ASP A 139 -18.39 -2.07 1.75
CA ASP A 139 -19.00 -3.22 1.05
C ASP A 139 -19.72 -2.79 -0.24
N ASN A 140 -19.89 -1.48 -0.43
CA ASN A 140 -20.50 -0.85 -1.58
C ASN A 140 -19.90 0.52 -1.84
N GLN A 141 -20.28 1.17 -2.95
CA GLN A 141 -19.75 2.47 -3.36
C GLN A 141 -20.04 3.59 -2.36
N GLU A 142 -21.23 3.61 -1.76
CA GLU A 142 -21.67 4.64 -0.82
C GLU A 142 -20.79 4.61 0.43
N THR A 143 -20.75 3.47 1.13
CA THR A 143 -19.92 3.28 2.33
C THR A 143 -18.44 3.48 2.04
N TYR A 144 -17.95 3.03 0.87
CA TYR A 144 -16.56 3.25 0.46
C TYR A 144 -16.27 4.75 0.29
N ASN A 145 -17.16 5.49 -0.38
CA ASN A 145 -16.98 6.92 -0.63
C ASN A 145 -17.01 7.74 0.66
N GLU A 146 -17.91 7.42 1.57
CA GLU A 146 -17.99 8.07 2.88
C GLU A 146 -16.69 7.92 3.68
N ASN A 147 -16.16 6.71 3.72
CA ASN A 147 -14.97 6.40 4.52
C ASN A 147 -13.67 6.82 3.82
N CYS A 148 -13.54 6.52 2.55
CA CYS A 148 -12.29 6.72 1.81
C CYS A 148 -12.18 8.10 1.15
N ARG A 149 -13.30 8.80 0.90
CA ARG A 149 -13.35 10.14 0.29
C ARG A 149 -12.47 10.23 -0.95
N PRO A 150 -12.74 9.40 -1.99
CA PRO A 150 -11.89 9.31 -3.15
C PRO A 150 -11.88 10.60 -3.99
N LYS A 151 -10.76 10.87 -4.64
CA LYS A 151 -10.57 12.01 -5.56
C LYS A 151 -10.83 11.62 -7.01
N ILE A 152 -11.17 10.36 -7.27
CA ILE A 152 -11.51 9.82 -8.59
C ILE A 152 -12.95 9.33 -8.59
N SER A 153 -13.59 9.38 -9.74
CA SER A 153 -14.90 8.75 -9.94
C SER A 153 -14.77 7.23 -9.93
N GLU A 154 -15.87 6.53 -9.61
CA GLU A 154 -15.95 5.06 -9.65
C GLU A 154 -14.85 4.34 -8.87
N ALA A 155 -14.39 4.93 -7.77
CA ALA A 155 -13.25 4.46 -6.99
C ALA A 155 -13.46 3.05 -6.43
N TYR A 156 -14.65 2.72 -5.95
CA TYR A 156 -15.00 1.38 -5.48
C TYR A 156 -14.93 0.35 -6.62
N ALA A 157 -15.49 0.68 -7.78
CA ALA A 157 -15.43 -0.17 -8.97
C ALA A 157 -13.99 -0.38 -9.44
N ALA A 158 -13.16 0.68 -9.42
CA ALA A 158 -11.74 0.60 -9.74
C ALA A 158 -10.97 -0.34 -8.81
N ALA A 159 -11.25 -0.30 -7.50
CA ALA A 159 -10.66 -1.23 -6.53
C ALA A 159 -11.06 -2.69 -6.82
N LEU A 160 -12.34 -2.95 -7.13
CA LEU A 160 -12.81 -4.29 -7.51
C LEU A 160 -12.19 -4.77 -8.83
N GLU A 161 -12.01 -3.89 -9.81
CA GLU A 161 -11.35 -4.21 -11.07
C GLU A 161 -9.89 -4.62 -10.82
N PHE A 162 -9.16 -3.84 -10.01
CA PHE A 162 -7.79 -4.18 -9.64
C PHE A 162 -7.69 -5.56 -8.98
N ILE A 163 -8.57 -5.85 -8.00
CA ILE A 163 -8.59 -7.16 -7.30
C ILE A 163 -8.81 -8.29 -8.29
N LYS A 164 -9.80 -8.16 -9.20
CA LYS A 164 -10.14 -9.18 -10.21
C LYS A 164 -8.96 -9.46 -11.14
N LYS A 165 -8.26 -8.43 -11.60
CA LYS A 165 -7.12 -8.57 -12.50
C LYS A 165 -5.85 -9.04 -11.75
N ALA A 166 -5.60 -8.52 -10.57
CA ALA A 166 -4.39 -8.84 -9.80
C ALA A 166 -4.37 -10.28 -9.28
N LYS A 167 -5.52 -10.84 -8.84
CA LYS A 167 -5.58 -12.21 -8.31
C LYS A 167 -5.24 -13.30 -9.34
N VAL A 168 -5.22 -12.99 -10.61
CA VAL A 168 -4.81 -13.90 -11.68
C VAL A 168 -3.28 -13.93 -11.83
N GLU A 169 -2.62 -12.85 -11.40
CA GLU A 169 -1.19 -12.65 -11.56
C GLU A 169 -0.39 -13.02 -10.30
N PHE A 170 -0.91 -12.70 -9.10
CA PHE A 170 -0.26 -12.93 -7.81
C PHE A 170 -1.25 -13.05 -6.66
N GLU A 171 -0.76 -13.36 -5.45
CA GLU A 171 -1.60 -13.45 -4.26
C GLU A 171 -2.24 -12.10 -3.93
N VAL A 172 -3.56 -12.08 -3.70
CA VAL A 172 -4.31 -10.88 -3.30
C VAL A 172 -5.11 -11.18 -2.06
N GLU A 173 -5.04 -10.30 -1.05
CA GLU A 173 -5.98 -10.24 0.06
C GLU A 173 -6.75 -8.91 0.04
N ILE A 174 -7.98 -8.92 0.50
CA ILE A 174 -8.73 -7.71 0.83
C ILE A 174 -8.53 -7.42 2.32
N THR A 175 -8.30 -6.14 2.64
CA THR A 175 -8.26 -5.69 4.03
C THR A 175 -9.25 -4.56 4.26
N ALA A 176 -9.85 -4.50 5.46
CA ALA A 176 -10.66 -3.35 5.89
C ALA A 176 -10.35 -3.00 7.35
N VAL A 177 -10.42 -1.72 7.66
CA VAL A 177 -10.30 -1.23 9.04
C VAL A 177 -11.65 -1.40 9.74
N ARG A 178 -11.65 -1.84 11.00
CA ARG A 178 -12.85 -1.94 11.86
C ARG A 178 -13.32 -0.54 12.25
N LEU A 179 -14.06 0.10 11.36
CA LEU A 179 -14.70 1.39 11.61
C LEU A 179 -16.15 1.16 12.01
N PRO A 180 -16.77 2.07 12.78
CA PRO A 180 -18.19 1.95 13.15
C PRO A 180 -19.13 1.84 11.94
N GLU A 181 -18.79 2.55 10.85
CA GLU A 181 -19.58 2.65 9.62
C GLU A 181 -19.33 1.49 8.64
N VAL A 182 -18.35 0.60 8.92
CA VAL A 182 -17.98 -0.51 8.03
C VAL A 182 -18.44 -1.85 8.60
N ASP A 183 -19.44 -2.45 7.98
CA ASP A 183 -19.81 -3.84 8.29
C ASP A 183 -18.76 -4.80 7.72
N ILE A 184 -17.85 -5.23 8.59
CA ILE A 184 -16.74 -6.15 8.26
C ILE A 184 -17.24 -7.47 7.66
N ARG A 185 -18.43 -7.96 8.08
CA ARG A 185 -19.00 -9.20 7.52
C ARG A 185 -19.42 -9.02 6.07
N LYS A 186 -19.98 -7.86 5.73
CA LYS A 186 -20.34 -7.55 4.34
C LYS A 186 -19.11 -7.37 3.46
N VAL A 187 -18.04 -6.72 3.96
CA VAL A 187 -16.77 -6.64 3.22
C VAL A 187 -16.15 -8.01 3.03
N ASN A 188 -16.20 -8.88 4.06
CA ASN A 188 -15.77 -10.27 3.91
C ASN A 188 -16.59 -11.01 2.83
N ALA A 189 -17.91 -10.82 2.78
CA ALA A 189 -18.74 -11.43 1.74
C ALA A 189 -18.38 -10.93 0.31
N VAL A 190 -17.88 -9.70 0.17
CA VAL A 190 -17.31 -9.22 -1.11
C VAL A 190 -16.03 -9.99 -1.44
N ALA A 191 -15.15 -10.20 -0.47
CA ALA A 191 -13.93 -10.98 -0.67
C ALA A 191 -14.24 -12.44 -1.06
N ASP A 192 -15.22 -13.07 -0.38
CA ASP A 192 -15.68 -14.44 -0.71
C ASP A 192 -16.20 -14.53 -2.15
N LYS A 193 -17.03 -13.57 -2.58
CA LYS A 193 -17.53 -13.49 -3.97
C LYS A 193 -16.39 -13.29 -4.99
N LEU A 194 -15.34 -12.61 -4.60
CA LEU A 194 -14.15 -12.42 -5.43
C LEU A 194 -13.17 -13.60 -5.35
N GLY A 195 -13.37 -14.53 -4.44
CA GLY A 195 -12.48 -15.68 -4.23
C GLY A 195 -11.08 -15.29 -3.75
N VAL A 196 -11.00 -14.33 -2.84
CA VAL A 196 -9.74 -13.87 -2.24
C VAL A 196 -9.85 -13.83 -0.70
N PRO A 197 -8.76 -14.06 0.05
CA PRO A 197 -8.74 -13.93 1.50
C PRO A 197 -9.15 -12.53 1.97
N PHE A 198 -9.73 -12.47 3.17
CA PHE A 198 -10.07 -11.24 3.85
C PHE A 198 -9.37 -11.14 5.21
N ARG A 199 -8.90 -9.93 5.55
CA ARG A 199 -8.36 -9.63 6.88
C ARG A 199 -8.85 -8.29 7.41
N ALA A 200 -9.56 -8.31 8.52
CA ALA A 200 -9.90 -7.09 9.25
C ALA A 200 -8.68 -6.55 10.00
N ARG A 201 -8.52 -5.22 9.99
CA ARG A 201 -7.50 -4.51 10.76
C ARG A 201 -8.15 -3.67 11.83
N ASP A 202 -7.58 -3.63 13.02
CA ASP A 202 -8.10 -2.78 14.07
C ASP A 202 -7.86 -1.31 13.73
N TYR A 203 -8.86 -0.48 14.03
CA TYR A 203 -8.70 0.95 13.99
C TYR A 203 -7.81 1.38 15.15
N ILE A 204 -6.76 2.11 14.86
CA ILE A 204 -5.89 2.70 15.87
C ILE A 204 -6.38 4.14 16.08
N PRO A 205 -7.28 4.37 17.05
CA PRO A 205 -7.74 5.70 17.34
C PRO A 205 -6.59 6.53 17.90
N CYS A 206 -6.48 7.74 17.42
CA CYS A 206 -5.46 8.66 17.90
C CYS A 206 -5.97 9.38 19.15
N PHE A 207 -6.13 8.62 20.22
CA PHE A 207 -6.18 9.19 21.56
C PHE A 207 -4.75 9.22 22.06
N TRP A 208 -4.12 10.39 21.88
CA TRP A 208 -3.00 10.96 22.70
C TRP A 208 -2.49 12.23 22.03
#